data_16048c4f66b842fdf137979f54a3a926
#
_entry.id   16048c4f66b842fdf137979f54a3a926
#
_cell.length_a   1.000
_cell.length_b   1.000
_cell.length_c   1.000
_cell.angle_alpha   90.00
_cell.angle_beta   90.00
_cell.angle_gamma   90.00
#
_symmetry.space_group_name_H-M   'P 1'
#
loop_
_entity.id
_entity.type
_entity.pdbx_description
1 polymer ?
#
loop_
_entity_poly.entity_id
_entity_poly.type
_entity_poly.pdbx_seq_one_letter_code
_entity_poly.pdbx_strand_id
1 'polypeptide(L)'
;LTVFGLRDLIVRVIPKNIKIAISASIGFFIAYLGFKNCGIGSFENGIALGNLTDPAVLLAIGGLLLIIVLNALNVKGAILISIIATTLIGIPLGVTTLNGVAAVPDFGELGNVMFNLDFKGVFTASGLILVFVCFFGDFFSTLGTVLAVANRANMLDENGNLPGIERPFLVDAIGTCIGEMTGNTTITTFGESTSCVE
;
A
#
# COMPACT_ATOMS: atom_id res chain seq x y z
N LEU A 1 -12.95 -16.75 6.47
CA LEU A 1 -11.78 -17.53 6.07
C LEU A 1 -10.65 -17.44 7.10
N THR A 2 -10.34 -16.25 7.61
CA THR A 2 -9.33 -16.05 8.67
C THR A 2 -9.68 -16.79 9.97
N VAL A 3 -10.94 -16.69 10.42
CA VAL A 3 -11.42 -17.37 11.63
C VAL A 3 -11.34 -18.89 11.52
N PHE A 4 -11.46 -19.45 10.33
CA PHE A 4 -11.32 -20.89 10.08
C PHE A 4 -9.87 -21.35 9.88
N GLY A 5 -8.88 -20.47 10.06
CA GLY A 5 -7.46 -20.80 9.91
C GLY A 5 -7.02 -21.11 8.46
N LEU A 6 -7.86 -20.84 7.46
CA LEU A 6 -7.55 -21.13 6.05
C LEU A 6 -6.39 -20.29 5.55
N ARG A 7 -6.31 -19.02 5.94
CA ARG A 7 -5.19 -18.13 5.59
C ARG A 7 -3.85 -18.67 6.13
N ASP A 8 -3.84 -19.14 7.39
CA ASP A 8 -2.65 -19.72 8.02
C ASP A 8 -2.21 -21.02 7.32
N LEU A 9 -3.18 -21.88 6.95
CA LEU A 9 -2.89 -23.09 6.20
C LEU A 9 -2.21 -22.77 4.85
N ILE A 10 -2.74 -21.80 4.10
CA ILE A 10 -2.15 -21.38 2.82
C ILE A 10 -0.72 -20.87 3.03
N VAL A 11 -0.49 -20.03 4.04
CA VAL A 11 0.84 -19.49 4.34
C VAL A 11 1.85 -20.58 4.67
N ARG A 12 1.45 -21.62 5.38
CA ARG A 12 2.33 -22.75 5.74
C ARG A 12 2.73 -23.59 4.53
N VAL A 13 1.84 -23.72 3.55
CA VAL A 13 2.10 -24.51 2.33
C VAL A 13 3.04 -23.76 1.37
N ILE A 14 3.08 -22.42 1.42
CA ILE A 14 3.93 -21.62 0.55
C ILE A 14 5.40 -21.75 0.94
N PRO A 15 6.30 -22.20 0.04
CA PRO A 15 7.74 -22.28 0.29
C PRO A 15 8.36 -20.92 0.60
N LYS A 16 9.46 -20.92 1.39
CA LYS A 16 10.19 -19.70 1.78
C LYS A 16 10.57 -18.81 0.60
N ASN A 17 11.07 -19.39 -0.48
CA ASN A 17 11.50 -18.65 -1.67
C ASN A 17 10.33 -17.88 -2.32
N ILE A 18 9.14 -18.48 -2.33
CA ILE A 18 7.93 -17.83 -2.87
C ILE A 18 7.47 -16.69 -1.94
N LYS A 19 7.56 -16.84 -0.62
CA LYS A 19 7.26 -15.77 0.34
C LYS A 19 8.15 -14.55 0.13
N ILE A 20 9.46 -14.76 -0.07
CA ILE A 20 10.42 -13.70 -0.36
C ILE A 20 10.08 -13.04 -1.70
N ALA A 21 9.76 -13.84 -2.73
CA ALA A 21 9.36 -13.32 -4.04
C ALA A 21 8.09 -12.47 -3.99
N ILE A 22 7.08 -12.86 -3.20
CA ILE A 22 5.85 -12.09 -3.00
C ILE A 22 6.19 -10.74 -2.38
N SER A 23 6.99 -10.70 -1.29
CA SER A 23 7.40 -9.44 -0.65
C SER A 23 8.16 -8.52 -1.60
N ALA A 24 9.09 -9.05 -2.39
CA ALA A 24 9.83 -8.29 -3.40
C ALA A 24 8.90 -7.77 -4.51
N SER A 25 7.96 -8.59 -4.98
CA SER A 25 6.99 -8.21 -6.02
C SER A 25 6.11 -7.03 -5.58
N ILE A 26 5.72 -6.98 -4.31
CA ILE A 26 4.95 -5.87 -3.76
C ILE A 26 5.80 -4.59 -3.74
N GLY A 27 7.08 -4.67 -3.36
CA GLY A 27 7.99 -3.54 -3.43
C GLY A 27 8.15 -2.99 -4.86
N PHE A 28 8.29 -3.86 -5.85
CA PHE A 28 8.32 -3.46 -7.27
C PHE A 28 6.98 -2.88 -7.75
N PHE A 29 5.86 -3.42 -7.28
CA PHE A 29 4.54 -2.89 -7.61
C PHE A 29 4.34 -1.47 -7.06
N ILE A 30 4.75 -1.22 -5.82
CA ILE A 30 4.71 0.12 -5.22
C ILE A 30 5.62 1.08 -5.99
N ALA A 31 6.84 0.66 -6.36
CA ALA A 31 7.74 1.45 -7.18
C ALA A 31 7.13 1.77 -8.56
N TYR A 32 6.51 0.79 -9.20
CA TYR A 32 5.78 0.99 -10.47
C TYR A 32 4.66 2.03 -10.34
N LEU A 33 3.83 1.94 -9.29
CA LEU A 33 2.78 2.93 -9.03
C LEU A 33 3.38 4.32 -8.78
N GLY A 34 4.47 4.40 -8.02
CA GLY A 34 5.20 5.65 -7.80
C GLY A 34 5.67 6.28 -9.11
N PHE A 35 6.35 5.54 -9.97
CA PHE A 35 6.83 6.02 -11.27
C PHE A 35 5.70 6.41 -12.22
N LYS A 36 4.58 5.68 -12.19
CA LYS A 36 3.39 6.01 -12.96
C LYS A 36 2.74 7.31 -12.46
N ASN A 37 2.53 7.44 -11.17
CA ASN A 37 1.82 8.58 -10.58
C ASN A 37 2.61 9.89 -10.66
N CYS A 38 3.95 9.83 -10.57
CA CYS A 38 4.78 11.02 -10.72
C CYS A 38 5.09 11.38 -12.18
N GLY A 39 4.66 10.55 -13.14
CA GLY A 39 4.85 10.82 -14.58
C GLY A 39 6.24 10.51 -15.12
N ILE A 40 7.12 9.85 -14.34
CA ILE A 40 8.44 9.39 -14.82
C ILE A 40 8.27 8.31 -15.90
N GLY A 41 7.27 7.45 -15.74
CA GLY A 41 6.93 6.39 -16.69
C GLY A 41 5.51 6.54 -17.22
N SER A 42 5.34 6.35 -18.53
CA SER A 42 4.06 6.18 -19.19
C SER A 42 3.84 4.70 -19.49
N PHE A 43 2.66 4.19 -19.14
CA PHE A 43 2.36 2.76 -19.26
C PHE A 43 1.05 2.49 -20.03
N GLU A 44 0.46 3.54 -20.61
CA GLU A 44 -0.84 3.43 -21.30
C GLU A 44 -0.74 2.73 -22.66
N ASN A 45 0.36 2.98 -23.41
CA ASN A 45 0.62 2.40 -24.72
C ASN A 45 1.91 1.55 -24.76
N GLY A 46 2.28 0.99 -23.63
CA GLY A 46 3.55 0.28 -23.43
C GLY A 46 4.45 1.01 -22.44
N ILE A 47 5.62 0.44 -22.16
CA ILE A 47 6.58 1.05 -21.24
C ILE A 47 7.36 2.13 -22.01
N ALA A 48 7.14 3.39 -21.65
CA ALA A 48 7.85 4.54 -22.20
C ALA A 48 8.26 5.50 -21.08
N LEU A 49 9.27 6.31 -21.35
CA LEU A 49 9.60 7.42 -20.46
C LEU A 49 8.56 8.53 -20.63
N GLY A 50 8.15 9.10 -19.51
CA GLY A 50 7.30 10.28 -19.49
C GLY A 50 8.06 11.57 -19.87
N ASN A 51 7.43 12.70 -19.69
CA ASN A 51 8.05 13.98 -19.96
C ASN A 51 8.96 14.39 -18.80
N LEU A 52 10.26 14.10 -18.93
CA LEU A 52 11.26 14.39 -17.90
C LEU A 52 11.53 15.91 -17.70
N THR A 53 10.98 16.77 -18.55
CA THR A 53 11.10 18.24 -18.42
C THR A 53 9.94 18.84 -17.63
N ASP A 54 8.94 18.07 -17.28
CA ASP A 54 7.81 18.52 -16.48
C ASP A 54 8.28 18.86 -15.04
N PRO A 55 7.93 20.05 -14.52
CA PRO A 55 8.28 20.44 -13.15
C PRO A 55 7.85 19.44 -12.08
N ALA A 56 6.72 18.78 -12.26
CA ALA A 56 6.24 17.74 -11.32
C ALA A 56 7.15 16.51 -11.32
N VAL A 57 7.59 16.08 -12.51
CA VAL A 57 8.51 14.95 -12.67
C VAL A 57 9.89 15.28 -12.11
N LEU A 58 10.42 16.48 -12.40
CA LEU A 58 11.70 16.93 -11.83
C LEU A 58 11.66 17.03 -10.31
N LEU A 59 10.55 17.51 -9.76
CA LEU A 59 10.36 17.57 -8.30
C LEU A 59 10.31 16.17 -7.68
N ALA A 60 9.64 15.22 -8.33
CA ALA A 60 9.59 13.83 -7.87
C ALA A 60 10.97 13.16 -7.89
N ILE A 61 11.74 13.37 -8.97
CA ILE A 61 13.14 12.86 -9.07
C ILE A 61 14.01 13.50 -7.98
N GLY A 62 13.89 14.81 -7.79
CA GLY A 62 14.60 15.55 -6.73
C GLY A 62 14.27 15.01 -5.34
N GLY A 63 12.99 14.74 -5.07
CA GLY A 63 12.54 14.13 -3.81
C GLY A 63 13.10 12.72 -3.59
N LEU A 64 13.11 11.90 -4.63
CA LEU A 64 13.69 10.56 -4.57
C LEU A 64 15.21 10.61 -4.28
N LEU A 65 15.94 11.48 -4.96
CA LEU A 65 17.38 11.68 -4.70
C LEU A 65 17.62 12.19 -3.27
N LEU A 66 16.77 13.09 -2.77
CA LEU A 66 16.86 13.59 -1.41
C LEU A 66 16.66 12.47 -0.39
N ILE A 67 15.68 11.58 -0.59
CA ILE A 67 15.47 10.40 0.26
C ILE A 67 16.75 9.53 0.27
N ILE A 68 17.32 9.24 -0.89
CA ILE A 68 18.52 8.40 -1.02
C ILE A 68 19.69 9.02 -0.26
N VAL A 69 19.91 10.32 -0.43
CA VAL A 69 21.01 11.04 0.24
C VAL A 69 20.80 11.06 1.75
N LEU A 70 19.60 11.43 2.22
CA LEU A 70 19.32 11.47 3.65
C LEU A 70 19.42 10.09 4.31
N ASN A 71 19.00 9.05 3.60
CA ASN A 71 19.12 7.68 4.09
C ASN A 71 20.57 7.21 4.14
N ALA A 72 21.39 7.56 3.13
CA ALA A 72 22.84 7.29 3.13
C ALA A 72 23.56 8.02 4.26
N LEU A 73 23.07 9.19 4.69
CA LEU A 73 23.58 9.94 5.83
C LEU A 73 23.03 9.46 7.18
N ASN A 74 22.23 8.36 7.19
CA ASN A 74 21.57 7.82 8.38
C ASN A 74 20.72 8.86 9.14
N VAL A 75 20.07 9.77 8.42
CA VAL A 75 19.15 10.77 9.01
C VAL A 75 17.83 10.09 9.34
N LYS A 76 17.47 10.05 10.62
CA LYS A 76 16.17 9.52 11.05
C LYS A 76 15.03 10.37 10.49
N GLY A 77 14.01 9.70 9.95
CA GLY A 77 12.89 10.37 9.30
C GLY A 77 13.19 10.95 7.90
N ALA A 78 14.19 10.43 7.18
CA ALA A 78 14.60 10.87 5.84
C ALA A 78 13.41 11.00 4.87
N ILE A 79 12.47 10.04 4.91
CA ILE A 79 11.27 10.05 4.06
C ILE A 79 10.36 11.23 4.39
N LEU A 80 10.07 11.45 5.68
CA LEU A 80 9.22 12.56 6.12
C LEU A 80 9.83 13.92 5.78
N ILE A 81 11.13 14.08 6.02
CA ILE A 81 11.86 15.31 5.68
C ILE A 81 11.79 15.58 4.17
N SER A 82 11.97 14.54 3.35
CA SER A 82 11.89 14.67 1.90
C SER A 82 10.49 15.04 1.42
N ILE A 83 9.44 14.43 1.99
CA ILE A 83 8.05 14.76 1.66
C ILE A 83 7.77 16.24 1.98
N ILE A 84 8.15 16.71 3.17
CA ILE A 84 7.95 18.11 3.56
C ILE A 84 8.73 19.04 2.64
N ALA A 85 10.00 18.76 2.38
CA ALA A 85 10.85 19.58 1.52
C ALA A 85 10.30 19.67 0.08
N THR A 86 9.91 18.55 -0.53
CA THR A 86 9.34 18.53 -1.88
C THR A 86 7.99 19.22 -1.93
N THR A 87 7.16 19.09 -0.89
CA THR A 87 5.88 19.81 -0.80
C THR A 87 6.10 21.33 -0.76
N LEU A 88 7.02 21.80 0.10
CA LEU A 88 7.35 23.23 0.22
C LEU A 88 7.93 23.81 -1.08
N ILE A 89 8.75 23.04 -1.81
CA ILE A 89 9.30 23.45 -3.10
C ILE A 89 8.20 23.40 -4.20
N GLY A 90 7.28 22.44 -4.10
CA GLY A 90 6.20 22.28 -5.06
C GLY A 90 5.18 23.42 -5.06
N ILE A 91 5.00 24.13 -3.95
CA ILE A 91 4.08 25.27 -3.84
C ILE A 91 4.49 26.41 -4.79
N PRO A 92 5.71 26.96 -4.73
CA PRO A 92 6.12 28.05 -5.62
C PRO A 92 6.26 27.62 -7.09
N LEU A 93 6.47 26.31 -7.34
CA LEU A 93 6.50 25.75 -8.71
C LEU A 93 5.10 25.54 -9.30
N GLY A 94 4.04 25.77 -8.54
CA GLY A 94 2.66 25.55 -8.98
C GLY A 94 2.28 24.07 -9.15
N VAL A 95 3.12 23.15 -8.71
CA VAL A 95 2.87 21.70 -8.74
C VAL A 95 1.95 21.26 -7.58
N THR A 96 2.10 21.93 -6.43
CA THR A 96 1.30 21.64 -5.24
C THR A 96 0.33 22.78 -4.97
N THR A 97 -0.97 22.48 -4.95
CA THR A 97 -2.02 23.45 -4.59
C THR A 97 -2.45 23.23 -3.15
N LEU A 98 -2.44 24.29 -2.34
CA LEU A 98 -2.93 24.26 -0.97
C LEU A 98 -4.41 24.66 -0.96
N ASN A 99 -5.29 23.68 -0.90
CA ASN A 99 -6.74 23.92 -0.82
C ASN A 99 -7.28 24.00 0.62
N GLY A 100 -6.44 24.38 1.56
CA GLY A 100 -6.72 24.45 3.01
C GLY A 100 -6.07 23.33 3.78
N VAL A 101 -5.88 23.54 5.08
CA VAL A 101 -5.20 22.60 5.99
C VAL A 101 -6.19 21.58 6.57
N ALA A 102 -7.47 21.91 6.59
CA ALA A 102 -8.53 21.06 7.10
C ALA A 102 -9.84 21.32 6.35
N ALA A 103 -10.56 20.26 6.05
CA ALA A 103 -11.90 20.31 5.53
C ALA A 103 -12.86 19.66 6.55
N VAL A 104 -14.06 20.21 6.70
CA VAL A 104 -15.09 19.57 7.51
C VAL A 104 -15.63 18.39 6.71
N PRO A 105 -15.68 17.18 7.30
CA PRO A 105 -16.27 16.02 6.63
C PRO A 105 -17.74 16.27 6.26
N ASP A 106 -18.14 15.92 5.04
CA ASP A 106 -19.54 15.93 4.66
C ASP A 106 -20.23 14.66 5.16
N PHE A 107 -20.87 14.77 6.32
CA PHE A 107 -21.59 13.66 6.92
C PHE A 107 -22.86 13.27 6.13
N GLY A 108 -23.36 14.14 5.25
CA GLY A 108 -24.50 13.84 4.38
C GLY A 108 -24.12 12.82 3.29
N GLU A 109 -22.99 13.04 2.62
CA GLU A 109 -22.47 12.09 1.63
C GLU A 109 -22.05 10.78 2.28
N LEU A 110 -21.42 10.85 3.45
CA LEU A 110 -21.03 9.66 4.21
C LEU A 110 -22.25 8.78 4.55
N GLY A 111 -23.37 9.38 4.95
CA GLY A 111 -24.61 8.65 5.24
C GLY A 111 -25.18 7.88 4.05
N ASN A 112 -24.94 8.33 2.82
CA ASN A 112 -25.38 7.65 1.61
C ASN A 112 -24.55 6.41 1.26
N VAL A 113 -23.30 6.33 1.74
CA VAL A 113 -22.38 5.24 1.44
C VAL A 113 -22.30 4.22 2.58
N MET A 114 -22.42 4.69 3.83
CA MET A 114 -22.38 3.81 5.00
C MET A 114 -23.50 2.77 4.96
N PHE A 115 -23.11 1.52 5.22
CA PHE A 115 -24.03 0.36 5.26
C PHE A 115 -24.80 0.07 3.96
N ASN A 116 -24.45 0.72 2.84
CA ASN A 116 -25.10 0.46 1.56
C ASN A 116 -24.42 -0.74 0.84
N LEU A 117 -24.62 -1.92 1.40
CA LEU A 117 -23.99 -3.17 0.94
C LEU A 117 -24.93 -3.94 0.00
N ASP A 118 -24.50 -4.20 -1.22
CA ASP A 118 -25.24 -5.02 -2.19
C ASP A 118 -24.92 -6.51 -2.06
N PHE A 119 -25.59 -7.18 -1.13
CA PHE A 119 -25.44 -8.62 -0.98
C PHE A 119 -25.98 -9.43 -2.17
N LYS A 120 -26.93 -8.90 -2.93
CA LYS A 120 -27.48 -9.64 -4.08
C LYS A 120 -26.49 -9.68 -5.24
N GLY A 121 -25.78 -8.58 -5.48
CA GLY A 121 -24.75 -8.51 -6.51
C GLY A 121 -23.60 -9.49 -6.26
N VAL A 122 -23.24 -9.72 -5.00
CA VAL A 122 -22.17 -10.68 -4.62
C VAL A 122 -22.47 -12.11 -5.08
N PHE A 123 -23.73 -12.57 -5.03
CA PHE A 123 -24.11 -13.92 -5.41
C PHE A 123 -24.35 -14.10 -6.92
N THR A 124 -24.02 -13.14 -7.75
CA THR A 124 -23.96 -13.29 -9.20
C THR A 124 -22.64 -13.95 -9.62
N ALA A 125 -22.59 -14.53 -10.82
CA ALA A 125 -21.35 -15.12 -11.34
C ALA A 125 -20.20 -14.10 -11.39
N SER A 126 -20.48 -12.88 -11.84
CA SER A 126 -19.51 -11.78 -11.86
C SER A 126 -19.10 -11.35 -10.46
N GLY A 127 -20.04 -11.29 -9.51
CA GLY A 127 -19.78 -10.96 -8.12
C GLY A 127 -18.87 -11.98 -7.44
N LEU A 128 -19.10 -13.28 -7.65
CA LEU A 128 -18.25 -14.34 -7.11
C LEU A 128 -16.82 -14.29 -7.67
N ILE A 129 -16.66 -14.01 -8.97
CA ILE A 129 -15.33 -13.81 -9.57
C ILE A 129 -14.63 -12.60 -8.93
N LEU A 130 -15.35 -11.49 -8.76
CA LEU A 130 -14.80 -10.29 -8.13
C LEU A 130 -14.36 -10.57 -6.69
N VAL A 131 -15.19 -11.25 -5.89
CA VAL A 131 -14.84 -11.65 -4.51
C VAL A 131 -13.58 -12.51 -4.49
N PHE A 132 -13.46 -13.46 -5.42
CA PHE A 132 -12.28 -14.31 -5.53
C PHE A 132 -11.03 -13.48 -5.85
N VAL A 133 -11.08 -12.61 -6.84
CA VAL A 133 -9.95 -11.76 -7.25
C VAL A 133 -9.55 -10.81 -6.12
N CYS A 134 -10.52 -10.11 -5.50
CA CYS A 134 -10.26 -9.20 -4.39
C CYS A 134 -9.68 -9.93 -3.17
N PHE A 135 -10.22 -11.11 -2.83
CA PHE A 135 -9.70 -11.92 -1.72
C PHE A 135 -8.24 -12.32 -1.92
N PHE A 136 -7.89 -12.84 -3.08
CA PHE A 136 -6.50 -13.23 -3.34
C PHE A 136 -5.57 -12.02 -3.47
N GLY A 137 -6.03 -10.93 -4.08
CA GLY A 137 -5.28 -9.68 -4.14
C GLY A 137 -4.95 -9.14 -2.75
N ASP A 138 -5.93 -9.02 -1.88
CA ASP A 138 -5.78 -8.60 -0.48
C ASP A 138 -4.91 -9.57 0.32
N PHE A 139 -5.17 -10.88 0.22
CA PHE A 139 -4.41 -11.90 0.91
C PHE A 139 -2.91 -11.85 0.60
N PHE A 140 -2.53 -11.81 -0.70
CA PHE A 140 -1.12 -11.79 -1.08
C PHE A 140 -0.47 -10.44 -0.78
N SER A 141 -1.20 -9.33 -0.90
CA SER A 141 -0.73 -8.01 -0.50
C SER A 141 -0.40 -7.98 1.00
N THR A 142 -1.34 -8.38 1.85
CA THR A 142 -1.15 -8.44 3.30
C THR A 142 -0.02 -9.40 3.68
N LEU A 143 0.06 -10.58 3.05
CA LEU A 143 1.13 -11.54 3.29
C LEU A 143 2.50 -10.92 3.00
N GLY A 144 2.66 -10.28 1.85
CA GLY A 144 3.93 -9.70 1.44
C GLY A 144 4.35 -8.52 2.30
N THR A 145 3.41 -7.62 2.63
CA THR A 145 3.70 -6.46 3.49
C THR A 145 4.03 -6.86 4.93
N VAL A 146 3.25 -7.78 5.51
CA VAL A 146 3.50 -8.30 6.86
C VAL A 146 4.86 -9.01 6.95
N LEU A 147 5.20 -9.85 5.95
CA LEU A 147 6.50 -10.52 5.92
C LEU A 147 7.66 -9.53 5.67
N ALA A 148 7.47 -8.49 4.88
CA ALA A 148 8.48 -7.46 4.65
C ALA A 148 8.78 -6.68 5.94
N VAL A 149 7.74 -6.24 6.65
CA VAL A 149 7.89 -5.56 7.96
C VAL A 149 8.51 -6.48 9.01
N ALA A 150 8.03 -7.73 9.10
CA ALA A 150 8.56 -8.71 10.05
C ALA A 150 10.02 -9.07 9.78
N ASN A 151 10.43 -9.15 8.50
CA ASN A 151 11.82 -9.37 8.13
C ASN A 151 12.71 -8.19 8.57
N ARG A 152 12.26 -6.95 8.35
CA ARG A 152 12.99 -5.75 8.80
C ARG A 152 13.12 -5.67 10.31
N ALA A 153 12.07 -6.11 11.02
CA ALA A 153 12.02 -6.17 12.49
C ALA A 153 12.76 -7.39 13.08
N ASN A 154 13.36 -8.26 12.27
CA ASN A 154 13.99 -9.52 12.70
C ASN A 154 13.04 -10.45 13.50
N MET A 155 11.76 -10.48 13.13
CA MET A 155 10.72 -11.29 13.79
C MET A 155 10.45 -12.63 13.09
N LEU A 156 11.12 -12.90 11.95
CA LEU A 156 10.94 -14.14 11.21
C LEU A 156 11.74 -15.29 11.85
N ASP A 157 11.18 -16.49 11.80
CA ASP A 157 11.89 -17.73 12.18
C ASP A 157 12.89 -18.14 11.09
N GLU A 158 13.67 -19.19 11.35
CA GLU A 158 14.70 -19.75 10.42
C GLU A 158 14.08 -20.19 9.08
N ASN A 159 12.80 -20.52 9.07
CA ASN A 159 12.04 -20.92 7.89
C ASN A 159 11.40 -19.74 7.14
N GLY A 160 11.60 -18.51 7.63
CA GLY A 160 11.01 -17.29 7.06
C GLY A 160 9.51 -17.15 7.34
N ASN A 161 9.00 -17.76 8.40
CA ASN A 161 7.63 -17.58 8.87
C ASN A 161 7.61 -16.57 10.01
N LEU A 162 6.52 -15.82 10.10
CA LEU A 162 6.23 -14.98 11.26
C LEU A 162 5.43 -15.78 12.28
N PRO A 163 5.96 -16.05 13.49
CA PRO A 163 5.19 -16.65 14.55
C PRO A 163 3.96 -15.79 14.89
N GLY A 164 2.78 -16.40 14.95
CA GLY A 164 1.53 -15.68 15.23
C GLY A 164 1.01 -14.84 14.07
N ILE A 165 1.32 -15.19 12.82
CA ILE A 165 0.90 -14.47 11.60
C ILE A 165 -0.64 -14.38 11.48
N GLU A 166 -1.37 -15.23 12.15
CA GLU A 166 -2.83 -15.18 12.19
C GLU A 166 -3.38 -13.89 12.82
N ARG A 167 -2.62 -13.27 13.73
CA ARG A 167 -3.04 -12.04 14.43
C ARG A 167 -3.09 -10.82 13.50
N PRO A 168 -2.00 -10.45 12.78
CA PRO A 168 -2.06 -9.37 11.81
C PRO A 168 -3.10 -9.65 10.71
N PHE A 169 -3.28 -10.89 10.25
CA PHE A 169 -4.34 -11.22 9.29
C PHE A 169 -5.75 -11.04 9.86
N LEU A 170 -5.95 -11.31 11.15
CA LEU A 170 -7.24 -11.09 11.80
C LEU A 170 -7.55 -9.60 11.92
N VAL A 171 -6.57 -8.81 12.33
CA VAL A 171 -6.69 -7.34 12.44
C VAL A 171 -6.99 -6.71 11.07
N ASP A 172 -6.28 -7.13 10.03
CA ASP A 172 -6.49 -6.73 8.63
C ASP A 172 -7.92 -7.05 8.17
N ALA A 173 -8.40 -8.27 8.41
CA ALA A 173 -9.76 -8.68 8.05
C ALA A 173 -10.84 -7.88 8.79
N ILE A 174 -10.65 -7.59 10.07
CA ILE A 174 -11.60 -6.78 10.87
C ILE A 174 -11.56 -5.34 10.37
N GLY A 175 -10.37 -4.79 10.14
CA GLY A 175 -10.18 -3.44 9.61
C GLY A 175 -10.87 -3.26 8.26
N THR A 176 -10.68 -4.20 7.34
CA THR A 176 -11.34 -4.22 6.03
C THR A 176 -12.87 -4.23 6.17
N CYS A 177 -13.42 -5.11 7.02
CA CYS A 177 -14.87 -5.15 7.25
C CYS A 177 -15.41 -3.82 7.78
N ILE A 178 -14.71 -3.19 8.72
CA ILE A 178 -15.11 -1.88 9.26
C ILE A 178 -15.01 -0.80 8.18
N GLY A 179 -13.93 -0.79 7.39
CA GLY A 179 -13.73 0.16 6.30
C GLY A 179 -14.87 0.09 5.29
N GLU A 180 -15.17 -1.09 4.77
CA GLU A 180 -16.24 -1.31 3.82
C GLU A 180 -17.62 -0.92 4.37
N MET A 181 -17.91 -1.22 5.64
CA MET A 181 -19.17 -0.83 6.30
C MET A 181 -19.27 0.69 6.47
N THR A 182 -18.17 1.39 6.60
CA THR A 182 -18.15 2.86 6.72
C THR A 182 -18.01 3.57 5.38
N GLY A 183 -18.04 2.83 4.26
CA GLY A 183 -17.96 3.40 2.92
C GLY A 183 -16.55 3.80 2.49
N ASN A 184 -15.52 3.34 3.21
CA ASN A 184 -14.13 3.47 2.81
C ASN A 184 -13.71 2.32 1.90
N THR A 185 -12.56 2.49 1.25
CA THR A 185 -11.88 1.39 0.55
C THR A 185 -11.31 0.40 1.57
N THR A 186 -10.86 -0.75 1.08
CA THR A 186 -10.18 -1.79 1.89
C THR A 186 -9.11 -1.19 2.79
N ILE A 187 -9.24 -1.40 4.10
CA ILE A 187 -8.22 -1.06 5.09
C ILE A 187 -7.27 -2.24 5.17
N THR A 188 -6.03 -2.06 4.74
CA THR A 188 -5.03 -3.13 4.68
C THR A 188 -3.69 -2.67 5.25
N THR A 189 -2.77 -3.60 5.37
CA THR A 189 -1.40 -3.32 5.81
C THR A 189 -0.59 -2.60 4.73
N PHE A 190 0.21 -1.62 5.12
CA PHE A 190 1.06 -0.85 4.22
C PHE A 190 2.55 -1.22 4.39
N GLY A 191 3.21 -1.50 3.27
CA GLY A 191 4.65 -1.82 3.22
C GLY A 191 5.54 -0.64 3.62
N GLU A 192 5.04 0.59 3.46
CA GLU A 192 5.71 1.83 3.84
C GLU A 192 5.98 1.90 5.36
N SER A 193 5.21 1.16 6.16
CA SER A 193 5.43 1.02 7.60
C SER A 193 6.80 0.39 7.94
N THR A 194 7.48 -0.26 6.99
CA THR A 194 8.85 -0.75 7.18
C THR A 194 9.84 0.35 7.48
N SER A 195 9.56 1.59 7.03
CA SER A 195 10.39 2.76 7.34
C SER A 195 10.32 3.22 8.80
N CYS A 196 9.31 2.77 9.55
CA CYS A 196 9.15 3.06 10.97
C CYS A 196 9.85 2.02 11.86
N VAL A 197 10.35 0.93 11.27
CA VAL A 197 11.05 -0.15 11.97
C VAL A 197 12.55 0.10 11.84
N GLU A 198 13.12 0.89 12.73
CA GLU A 198 14.55 1.20 12.86
C GLU A 198 15.07 0.88 14.27
#